data_459fbb462d004376c90dbe9f74231ea7
#
_entry.id   459fbb462d004376c90dbe9f74231ea7
#
_cell.length_a   1.000
_cell.length_b   1.000
_cell.length_c   1.000
_cell.angle_alpha   90.00
_cell.angle_beta   90.00
_cell.angle_gamma   90.00
#
_symmetry.space_group_name_H-M   'P 1'
#
loop_
_entity.id
_entity.type
_entity.pdbx_description
1 polymer ?
#
loop_
_entity_poly.entity_id
_entity_poly.type
_entity_poly.pdbx_seq_one_letter_code
_entity_poly.pdbx_strand_id
1 'polypeptide(L)'
;VYYPVIRDQLAERRQSIDTDAWQLLRQLTPDNLWAVINAVDVASSYAGTQHRISAADVTSCIHDHTEMPGYMILDALGRRDPGLLMKVLDKILAGGVHALMVNKTVSRRIRALLLTHSLRLHAIRLPSSYMTFKNQVLPKIGPVMESHPLGGKLLSGMNPYALFMLLNQSNLFETSELQSCLIRLEKVDLYLKSGSTSSRELLEAVLLPLCGSRD
;
A
#
# COMPACT_ATOMS: atom_id res chain seq x y z
N VAL A 1 -13.69 -15.01 -10.00
CA VAL A 1 -13.69 -16.34 -9.34
C VAL A 1 -14.48 -16.29 -8.03
N TYR A 2 -14.34 -15.28 -7.15
CA TYR A 2 -14.94 -15.28 -5.80
C TYR A 2 -16.39 -14.76 -5.73
N TYR A 3 -16.89 -14.11 -6.78
CA TYR A 3 -18.20 -13.45 -6.77
C TYR A 3 -19.40 -14.33 -6.37
N PRO A 4 -19.51 -15.62 -6.82
CA PRO A 4 -20.62 -16.47 -6.41
C PRO A 4 -20.70 -16.67 -4.89
N VAL A 5 -19.56 -16.94 -4.25
CA VAL A 5 -19.48 -17.14 -2.79
C VAL A 5 -19.88 -15.88 -2.04
N ILE A 6 -19.42 -14.73 -2.49
CA ILE A 6 -19.74 -13.43 -1.88
C ILE A 6 -21.22 -13.07 -2.06
N ARG A 7 -21.78 -13.33 -3.23
CA ARG A 7 -23.20 -13.11 -3.50
C ARG A 7 -24.08 -13.93 -2.56
N ASP A 8 -23.75 -15.20 -2.36
CA ASP A 8 -24.52 -16.09 -1.51
C ASP A 8 -24.43 -15.65 -0.04
N GLN A 9 -23.25 -15.25 0.43
CA GLN A 9 -23.05 -14.68 1.78
C GLN A 9 -23.83 -13.37 1.98
N LEU A 10 -23.85 -12.48 1.02
CA LEU A 10 -24.63 -11.22 1.10
C LEU A 10 -26.14 -11.48 1.06
N ALA A 11 -26.59 -12.49 0.29
CA ALA A 11 -27.98 -12.87 0.20
C ALA A 11 -28.55 -13.34 1.57
N GLU A 12 -27.75 -14.04 2.38
CA GLU A 12 -28.11 -14.41 3.76
C GLU A 12 -28.40 -13.18 4.63
N ARG A 13 -27.71 -12.06 4.36
CA ARG A 13 -27.90 -10.77 5.05
C ARG A 13 -28.94 -9.87 4.37
N ARG A 14 -29.63 -10.36 3.34
CA ARG A 14 -30.56 -9.60 2.49
C ARG A 14 -29.92 -8.36 1.85
N GLN A 15 -28.62 -8.48 1.53
CA GLN A 15 -27.83 -7.43 0.91
C GLN A 15 -27.32 -7.85 -0.46
N SER A 16 -26.93 -6.87 -1.26
CA SER A 16 -26.27 -7.04 -2.56
C SER A 16 -25.15 -6.00 -2.70
N ILE A 17 -24.19 -6.26 -3.58
CA ILE A 17 -23.11 -5.31 -3.89
C ILE A 17 -23.23 -4.86 -5.34
N ASP A 18 -23.09 -3.56 -5.58
CA ASP A 18 -23.10 -2.99 -6.93
C ASP A 18 -21.86 -3.43 -7.70
N THR A 19 -21.98 -3.48 -9.03
CA THR A 19 -20.90 -3.96 -9.91
C THR A 19 -19.63 -3.10 -9.79
N ASP A 20 -19.78 -1.80 -9.71
CA ASP A 20 -18.71 -0.83 -9.52
C ASP A 20 -18.08 -0.96 -8.10
N ALA A 21 -18.93 -1.13 -7.08
CA ALA A 21 -18.49 -1.41 -5.71
C ALA A 21 -17.67 -2.71 -5.63
N TRP A 22 -18.14 -3.78 -6.29
CA TRP A 22 -17.42 -5.04 -6.37
C TRP A 22 -16.07 -4.91 -7.06
N GLN A 23 -16.02 -4.20 -8.20
CA GLN A 23 -14.77 -3.96 -8.92
C GLN A 23 -13.78 -3.17 -8.08
N LEU A 24 -14.25 -2.12 -7.40
CA LEU A 24 -13.44 -1.31 -6.50
C LEU A 24 -12.90 -2.13 -5.32
N LEU A 25 -13.76 -2.91 -4.66
CA LEU A 25 -13.39 -3.79 -3.56
C LEU A 25 -12.30 -4.79 -4.00
N ARG A 26 -12.45 -5.38 -5.18
CA ARG A 26 -11.46 -6.31 -5.76
C ARG A 26 -10.13 -5.63 -6.11
N GLN A 27 -10.13 -4.35 -6.44
CA GLN A 27 -8.91 -3.59 -6.69
C GLN A 27 -8.17 -3.25 -5.39
N LEU A 28 -8.92 -3.00 -4.32
CA LEU A 28 -8.38 -2.58 -3.03
C LEU A 28 -7.95 -3.75 -2.12
N THR A 29 -8.41 -4.98 -2.42
CA THR A 29 -8.11 -6.16 -1.59
C THR A 29 -7.09 -7.09 -2.25
N PRO A 30 -6.22 -7.77 -1.45
CA PRO A 30 -5.35 -8.84 -1.95
C PRO A 30 -6.15 -9.94 -2.66
N ASP A 31 -5.53 -10.59 -3.65
CA ASP A 31 -6.19 -11.66 -4.42
C ASP A 31 -6.19 -13.00 -3.67
N ASN A 32 -6.83 -13.01 -2.50
CA ASN A 32 -7.14 -14.22 -1.76
C ASN A 32 -8.56 -14.16 -1.20
N LEU A 33 -9.23 -15.32 -1.09
CA LEU A 33 -10.63 -15.42 -0.70
C LEU A 33 -10.90 -14.82 0.69
N TRP A 34 -10.02 -15.07 1.68
CA TRP A 34 -10.19 -14.54 3.04
C TRP A 34 -10.17 -13.02 3.11
N ALA A 35 -9.22 -12.38 2.40
CA ALA A 35 -9.16 -10.92 2.35
C ALA A 35 -10.42 -10.34 1.71
N VAL A 36 -10.95 -10.98 0.67
CA VAL A 36 -12.17 -10.53 -0.01
C VAL A 36 -13.40 -10.71 0.88
N ILE A 37 -13.53 -11.85 1.57
CA ILE A 37 -14.62 -12.10 2.54
C ILE A 37 -14.58 -11.02 3.63
N ASN A 38 -13.43 -10.79 4.26
CA ASN A 38 -13.30 -9.79 5.32
C ASN A 38 -13.65 -8.38 4.83
N ALA A 39 -13.20 -7.99 3.65
CA ALA A 39 -13.52 -6.68 3.08
C ALA A 39 -15.02 -6.53 2.79
N VAL A 40 -15.67 -7.59 2.31
CA VAL A 40 -17.12 -7.62 2.11
C VAL A 40 -17.88 -7.54 3.43
N ASP A 41 -17.43 -8.27 4.46
CA ASP A 41 -18.03 -8.22 5.80
C ASP A 41 -17.98 -6.82 6.40
N VAL A 42 -16.86 -6.12 6.24
CA VAL A 42 -16.69 -4.74 6.66
C VAL A 42 -17.63 -3.82 5.88
N ALA A 43 -17.67 -3.93 4.54
CA ALA A 43 -18.54 -3.12 3.69
C ALA A 43 -20.03 -3.38 3.99
N SER A 44 -20.40 -4.63 4.23
CA SER A 44 -21.75 -5.05 4.65
C SER A 44 -22.12 -4.43 6.00
N SER A 45 -21.22 -4.47 6.97
CA SER A 45 -21.43 -3.88 8.31
C SER A 45 -21.55 -2.35 8.24
N TYR A 46 -20.75 -1.70 7.38
CA TYR A 46 -20.80 -0.25 7.16
C TYR A 46 -22.12 0.17 6.51
N ALA A 47 -22.58 -0.54 5.49
CA ALA A 47 -23.86 -0.30 4.84
C ALA A 47 -25.05 -0.53 5.80
N GLY A 48 -24.85 -1.31 6.88
CA GLY A 48 -25.84 -1.50 7.96
C GLY A 48 -27.13 -2.11 7.43
N THR A 49 -28.25 -1.35 7.55
CA THR A 49 -29.59 -1.78 7.11
C THR A 49 -29.87 -1.55 5.63
N GLN A 50 -28.93 -0.96 4.90
CA GLN A 50 -29.09 -0.77 3.45
C GLN A 50 -29.01 -2.11 2.72
N HIS A 51 -29.91 -2.30 1.75
CA HIS A 51 -29.94 -3.52 0.95
C HIS A 51 -28.86 -3.58 -0.15
N ARG A 52 -28.18 -2.45 -0.42
CA ARG A 52 -27.16 -2.34 -1.47
C ARG A 52 -25.89 -1.70 -0.91
N ILE A 53 -24.77 -2.34 -1.21
CA ILE A 53 -23.43 -1.83 -0.92
C ILE A 53 -22.96 -1.08 -2.17
N SER A 54 -22.78 0.24 -2.03
CA SER A 54 -22.32 1.11 -3.11
C SER A 54 -20.80 1.26 -3.15
N ALA A 55 -20.27 1.81 -4.25
CA ALA A 55 -18.85 2.17 -4.34
C ALA A 55 -18.43 3.22 -3.30
N ALA A 56 -19.35 4.10 -2.89
CA ALA A 56 -19.11 5.07 -1.82
C ALA A 56 -18.94 4.38 -0.46
N ASP A 57 -19.75 3.36 -0.16
CA ASP A 57 -19.63 2.57 1.07
C ASP A 57 -18.29 1.83 1.08
N VAL A 58 -17.93 1.18 -0.04
CA VAL A 58 -16.63 0.51 -0.19
C VAL A 58 -15.48 1.50 0.01
N THR A 59 -15.55 2.68 -0.60
CA THR A 59 -14.53 3.71 -0.42
C THR A 59 -14.41 4.15 1.03
N SER A 60 -15.52 4.38 1.69
CA SER A 60 -15.55 4.85 3.08
C SER A 60 -15.06 3.78 4.06
N CYS A 61 -15.60 2.56 3.95
CA CYS A 61 -15.28 1.49 4.90
C CYS A 61 -13.91 0.85 4.64
N ILE A 62 -13.48 0.71 3.39
CA ILE A 62 -12.16 0.15 3.10
C ILE A 62 -11.06 1.15 3.43
N HIS A 63 -11.28 2.44 3.30
CA HIS A 63 -10.36 3.45 3.83
C HIS A 63 -10.24 3.38 5.36
N ASP A 64 -11.33 3.10 6.06
CA ASP A 64 -11.30 2.98 7.53
C ASP A 64 -10.68 1.66 8.03
N HIS A 65 -10.77 0.56 7.26
CA HIS A 65 -10.36 -0.78 7.72
C HIS A 65 -9.22 -1.43 6.94
N THR A 66 -8.97 -1.08 5.68
CA THR A 66 -7.77 -1.48 4.94
C THR A 66 -6.65 -0.45 5.04
N GLU A 67 -6.84 0.60 5.78
CA GLU A 67 -5.71 1.32 6.34
C GLU A 67 -5.02 0.40 7.36
N MET A 68 -4.44 -0.69 6.83
CA MET A 68 -3.28 -1.26 7.50
C MET A 68 -2.41 -0.04 7.84
N PRO A 69 -2.09 0.17 9.11
CA PRO A 69 -1.29 1.34 9.53
C PRO A 69 -0.08 1.58 8.63
N GLY A 70 0.44 0.50 8.02
CA GLY A 70 1.50 0.55 7.05
C GLY A 70 1.16 1.24 5.73
N TYR A 71 -0.08 1.20 5.24
CA TYR A 71 -0.42 1.84 3.96
C TYR A 71 -0.46 3.36 4.09
N MET A 72 -1.00 3.90 5.18
CA MET A 72 -1.04 5.34 5.43
C MET A 72 0.35 5.97 5.45
N ILE A 73 1.32 5.31 6.11
CA ILE A 73 2.69 5.79 6.16
C ILE A 73 3.36 5.72 4.78
N LEU A 74 3.03 4.69 3.97
CA LEU A 74 3.55 4.57 2.61
C LEU A 74 2.95 5.63 1.67
N ASP A 75 1.71 6.02 1.85
CA ASP A 75 1.09 7.10 1.08
C ASP A 75 1.69 8.47 1.46
N ALA A 76 1.84 8.76 2.75
CA ALA A 76 2.48 9.99 3.22
C ALA A 76 3.93 10.12 2.70
N LEU A 77 4.70 9.05 2.76
CA LEU A 77 6.05 8.98 2.17
C LEU A 77 6.02 9.19 0.66
N GLY A 78 5.10 8.53 -0.03
CA GLY A 78 4.97 8.64 -1.48
C GLY A 78 4.56 10.02 -1.96
N ARG A 79 3.87 10.82 -1.12
CA ARG A 79 3.54 12.23 -1.38
C ARG A 79 4.64 13.19 -0.96
N ARG A 80 5.66 12.71 -0.27
CA ARG A 80 6.72 13.53 0.36
C ARG A 80 6.14 14.62 1.27
N ASP A 81 5.11 14.30 2.03
CA ASP A 81 4.42 15.22 2.94
C ASP A 81 4.86 14.95 4.39
N PRO A 82 5.77 15.77 4.96
CA PRO A 82 6.28 15.58 6.30
C PRO A 82 5.19 15.78 7.37
N GLY A 83 4.25 16.69 7.15
CA GLY A 83 3.16 16.96 8.10
C GLY A 83 2.18 15.79 8.19
N LEU A 84 1.82 15.21 7.03
CA LEU A 84 0.99 14.02 6.97
C LEU A 84 1.73 12.81 7.56
N LEU A 85 3.02 12.65 7.23
CA LEU A 85 3.85 11.57 7.75
C LEU A 85 3.84 11.53 9.28
N MET A 86 4.07 12.67 9.93
CA MET A 86 4.11 12.74 11.40
C MET A 86 2.77 12.43 12.04
N LYS A 87 1.68 12.99 11.51
CA LYS A 87 0.31 12.69 11.99
C LYS A 87 -0.02 11.20 11.88
N VAL A 88 0.36 10.58 10.76
CA VAL A 88 0.15 9.16 10.53
C VAL A 88 1.00 8.31 11.46
N LEU A 89 2.28 8.64 11.62
CA LEU A 89 3.18 7.92 12.51
C LEU A 89 2.68 7.94 13.97
N ASP A 90 2.24 9.11 14.45
CA ASP A 90 1.68 9.26 15.79
C ASP A 90 0.40 8.43 15.96
N LYS A 91 -0.53 8.48 14.98
CA LYS A 91 -1.77 7.70 14.99
C LYS A 91 -1.49 6.19 15.03
N ILE A 92 -0.53 5.71 14.24
CA ILE A 92 -0.16 4.30 14.14
C ILE A 92 0.45 3.79 15.45
N LEU A 93 1.39 4.54 16.01
CA LEU A 93 2.06 4.16 17.27
C LEU A 93 1.11 4.25 18.46
N ALA A 94 0.26 5.29 18.55
CA ALA A 94 -0.78 5.41 19.56
C ALA A 94 -1.84 4.29 19.46
N GLY A 95 -2.10 3.79 18.24
CA GLY A 95 -2.96 2.63 17.99
C GLY A 95 -2.35 1.28 18.38
N GLY A 96 -1.14 1.26 18.97
CA GLY A 96 -0.49 0.06 19.48
C GLY A 96 0.28 -0.75 18.41
N VAL A 97 0.45 -0.22 17.21
CA VAL A 97 1.26 -0.89 16.18
C VAL A 97 2.73 -0.83 16.57
N HIS A 98 3.35 -1.98 16.63
CA HIS A 98 4.75 -2.08 17.03
C HIS A 98 5.68 -1.40 16.00
N ALA A 99 6.60 -0.57 16.46
CA ALA A 99 7.52 0.21 15.61
C ALA A 99 8.35 -0.65 14.63
N LEU A 100 8.72 -1.89 15.01
CA LEU A 100 9.37 -2.85 14.12
C LEU A 100 8.49 -3.22 12.91
N MET A 101 7.17 -3.27 13.08
CA MET A 101 6.24 -3.53 11.98
C MET A 101 6.25 -2.35 10.99
N VAL A 102 6.24 -1.12 11.51
CA VAL A 102 6.36 0.10 10.71
C VAL A 102 7.68 0.10 9.95
N ASN A 103 8.79 -0.14 10.65
CA ASN A 103 10.13 -0.19 10.05
C ASN A 103 10.22 -1.24 8.93
N LYS A 104 9.70 -2.45 9.14
CA LYS A 104 9.64 -3.52 8.15
C LYS A 104 8.82 -3.13 6.91
N THR A 105 7.66 -2.51 7.13
CA THR A 105 6.75 -2.09 6.05
C THR A 105 7.41 -1.02 5.18
N VAL A 106 8.01 -0.01 5.80
CA VAL A 106 8.74 1.05 5.08
C VAL A 106 9.96 0.47 4.35
N SER A 107 10.76 -0.35 5.02
CA SER A 107 11.93 -1.00 4.40
C SER A 107 11.56 -1.78 3.14
N ARG A 108 10.43 -2.51 3.18
CA ARG A 108 9.92 -3.23 2.01
C ARG A 108 9.54 -2.26 0.87
N ARG A 109 8.92 -1.11 1.20
CA ARG A 109 8.57 -0.08 0.21
C ARG A 109 9.81 0.53 -0.44
N ILE A 110 10.80 0.90 0.37
CA ILE A 110 12.07 1.46 -0.12
C ILE A 110 12.79 0.47 -1.05
N ARG A 111 12.85 -0.81 -0.68
CA ARG A 111 13.41 -1.85 -1.56
C ARG A 111 12.64 -1.99 -2.88
N ALA A 112 11.32 -1.89 -2.84
CA ALA A 112 10.50 -1.93 -4.05
C ALA A 112 10.75 -0.71 -4.95
N LEU A 113 10.88 0.50 -4.38
CA LEU A 113 11.25 1.71 -5.12
C LEU A 113 12.66 1.58 -5.74
N LEU A 114 13.65 1.13 -4.98
CA LEU A 114 15.02 0.88 -5.50
C LEU A 114 14.98 -0.12 -6.66
N LEU A 115 14.16 -1.15 -6.56
CA LEU A 115 14.04 -2.13 -7.64
C LEU A 115 13.41 -1.54 -8.89
N THR A 116 12.43 -0.62 -8.77
CA THR A 116 11.89 0.09 -9.95
C THR A 116 12.98 0.93 -10.65
N HIS A 117 13.91 1.52 -9.90
CA HIS A 117 15.04 2.25 -10.44
C HIS A 117 16.04 1.30 -11.13
N SER A 118 16.39 0.20 -10.48
CA SER A 118 17.29 -0.83 -11.04
C SER A 118 16.78 -1.41 -12.36
N LEU A 119 15.48 -1.67 -12.45
CA LEU A 119 14.80 -2.17 -13.65
C LEU A 119 14.42 -1.05 -14.65
N ARG A 120 14.78 0.19 -14.37
CA ARG A 120 14.42 1.38 -15.17
C ARG A 120 12.91 1.56 -15.39
N LEU A 121 12.08 0.97 -14.53
CA LEU A 121 10.63 1.10 -14.61
C LEU A 121 10.15 2.51 -14.25
N HIS A 122 10.91 3.26 -13.45
CA HIS A 122 10.65 4.66 -13.11
C HIS A 122 10.69 5.58 -14.34
N ALA A 123 11.41 5.21 -15.39
CA ALA A 123 11.51 5.99 -16.64
C ALA A 123 10.32 5.75 -17.60
N ILE A 124 9.45 4.81 -17.28
CA ILE A 124 8.29 4.50 -18.12
C ILE A 124 7.22 5.59 -17.93
N ARG A 125 6.79 6.18 -19.04
CA ARG A 125 5.66 7.12 -19.02
C ARG A 125 4.37 6.37 -18.67
N LEU A 126 3.86 6.60 -17.49
CA LEU A 126 2.61 5.99 -17.03
C LEU A 126 1.40 6.75 -17.55
N PRO A 127 0.32 6.04 -17.91
CA PRO A 127 -0.95 6.66 -18.21
C PRO A 127 -1.59 7.21 -16.91
N SER A 128 -2.41 8.24 -17.02
CA SER A 128 -3.19 8.77 -15.89
C SER A 128 -4.27 7.80 -15.41
N SER A 129 -4.75 6.92 -16.30
CA SER A 129 -5.77 5.92 -15.95
C SER A 129 -5.16 4.60 -15.53
N TYR A 130 -5.59 4.11 -14.37
CA TYR A 130 -5.23 2.76 -13.89
C TYR A 130 -5.65 1.65 -14.87
N MET A 131 -6.83 1.77 -15.49
CA MET A 131 -7.30 0.76 -16.45
C MET A 131 -6.41 0.67 -17.68
N THR A 132 -5.92 1.82 -18.17
CA THR A 132 -4.96 1.87 -19.27
C THR A 132 -3.62 1.25 -18.85
N PHE A 133 -3.15 1.55 -17.63
CA PHE A 133 -1.95 0.91 -17.07
C PHE A 133 -2.10 -0.61 -17.03
N LYS A 134 -3.19 -1.11 -16.42
CA LYS A 134 -3.45 -2.54 -16.26
C LYS A 134 -3.47 -3.29 -17.59
N ASN A 135 -4.11 -2.68 -18.63
CA ASN A 135 -4.32 -3.37 -19.91
C ASN A 135 -3.17 -3.19 -20.90
N GLN A 136 -2.41 -2.09 -20.84
CA GLN A 136 -1.42 -1.76 -21.87
C GLN A 136 0.01 -1.74 -21.36
N VAL A 137 0.25 -1.37 -20.08
CA VAL A 137 1.60 -1.22 -19.54
C VAL A 137 1.99 -2.46 -18.73
N LEU A 138 1.13 -2.91 -17.83
CA LEU A 138 1.42 -4.04 -16.94
C LEU A 138 1.85 -5.31 -17.70
N PRO A 139 1.20 -5.73 -18.81
CA PRO A 139 1.64 -6.90 -19.56
C PRO A 139 3.03 -6.76 -20.18
N LYS A 140 3.48 -5.51 -20.45
CA LYS A 140 4.80 -5.25 -21.04
C LYS A 140 5.91 -5.26 -20.00
N ILE A 141 5.62 -4.79 -18.77
CA ILE A 141 6.61 -4.74 -17.70
C ILE A 141 6.67 -6.04 -16.88
N GLY A 142 5.63 -6.86 -16.92
CA GLY A 142 5.56 -8.15 -16.21
C GLY A 142 6.80 -9.03 -16.43
N PRO A 143 7.16 -9.36 -17.68
CA PRO A 143 8.35 -10.15 -17.96
C PRO A 143 9.66 -9.52 -17.45
N VAL A 144 9.77 -8.19 -17.49
CA VAL A 144 10.94 -7.47 -16.97
C VAL A 144 11.06 -7.63 -15.45
N MET A 145 9.93 -7.53 -14.75
CA MET A 145 9.91 -7.73 -13.30
C MET A 145 10.24 -9.18 -12.92
N GLU A 146 9.71 -10.14 -13.65
CA GLU A 146 9.90 -11.57 -13.39
C GLU A 146 11.33 -12.04 -13.73
N SER A 147 12.00 -11.43 -14.70
CA SER A 147 13.38 -11.76 -15.05
C SER A 147 14.39 -11.44 -13.94
N HIS A 148 14.05 -10.54 -13.01
CA HIS A 148 14.91 -10.18 -11.89
C HIS A 148 14.62 -11.04 -10.66
N PRO A 149 15.62 -11.64 -9.99
CA PRO A 149 15.40 -12.55 -8.84
C PRO A 149 14.57 -11.97 -7.70
N LEU A 150 14.70 -10.66 -7.46
CA LEU A 150 13.90 -9.93 -6.46
C LEU A 150 12.62 -9.34 -7.05
N GLY A 151 12.54 -9.15 -8.35
CA GLY A 151 11.39 -8.55 -9.05
C GLY A 151 10.14 -9.39 -8.91
N GLY A 152 10.24 -10.69 -9.16
CA GLY A 152 9.15 -11.63 -8.99
C GLY A 152 8.58 -11.66 -7.56
N LYS A 153 9.44 -11.48 -6.54
CA LYS A 153 9.02 -11.50 -5.13
C LYS A 153 8.46 -10.17 -4.63
N LEU A 154 9.01 -9.05 -5.10
CA LEU A 154 8.69 -7.72 -4.56
C LEU A 154 7.67 -6.95 -5.41
N LEU A 155 7.71 -7.10 -6.73
CA LEU A 155 6.87 -6.32 -7.65
C LEU A 155 5.75 -7.15 -8.27
N SER A 156 6.03 -8.34 -8.84
CA SER A 156 5.00 -9.16 -9.50
C SER A 156 3.95 -9.68 -8.52
N GLY A 157 4.32 -9.87 -7.24
CA GLY A 157 3.38 -10.26 -6.19
C GLY A 157 2.55 -9.10 -5.62
N MET A 158 2.76 -7.87 -6.10
CA MET A 158 1.93 -6.74 -5.68
C MET A 158 0.57 -6.75 -6.38
N ASN A 159 -0.46 -6.26 -5.68
CA ASN A 159 -1.70 -5.88 -6.33
C ASN A 159 -1.39 -4.87 -7.47
N PRO A 160 -1.96 -5.03 -8.68
CA PRO A 160 -1.69 -4.13 -9.82
C PRO A 160 -1.91 -2.64 -9.53
N TYR A 161 -2.88 -2.29 -8.70
CA TYR A 161 -3.11 -0.91 -8.27
C TYR A 161 -1.98 -0.40 -7.38
N ALA A 162 -1.53 -1.20 -6.42
CA ALA A 162 -0.39 -0.85 -5.56
C ALA A 162 0.91 -0.67 -6.36
N LEU A 163 1.11 -1.49 -7.39
CA LEU A 163 2.22 -1.33 -8.33
C LEU A 163 2.10 -0.04 -9.15
N PHE A 164 0.90 0.28 -9.64
CA PHE A 164 0.64 1.54 -10.35
C PHE A 164 0.97 2.76 -9.48
N MET A 165 0.55 2.76 -8.22
CA MET A 165 0.88 3.81 -7.26
C MET A 165 2.37 3.88 -6.96
N LEU A 166 3.04 2.72 -6.78
CA LEU A 166 4.48 2.65 -6.58
C LEU A 166 5.25 3.28 -7.74
N LEU A 167 4.90 2.94 -8.97
CA LEU A 167 5.57 3.46 -10.17
C LEU A 167 5.34 4.97 -10.35
N ASN A 168 4.13 5.48 -10.07
CA ASN A 168 3.85 6.91 -10.09
C ASN A 168 4.69 7.69 -9.07
N GLN A 169 4.96 7.09 -7.92
CA GLN A 169 5.75 7.70 -6.86
C GLN A 169 7.25 7.55 -7.07
N SER A 170 7.70 6.56 -7.86
CA SER A 170 9.13 6.23 -8.00
C SER A 170 9.98 7.39 -8.52
N ASN A 171 9.41 8.24 -9.40
CA ASN A 171 10.11 9.41 -9.94
C ASN A 171 10.31 10.55 -8.93
N LEU A 172 9.67 10.48 -7.78
CA LEU A 172 9.81 11.49 -6.72
C LEU A 172 11.07 11.29 -5.87
N PHE A 173 11.76 10.17 -6.03
CA PHE A 173 12.91 9.79 -5.21
C PHE A 173 14.17 9.60 -6.06
N GLU A 174 15.31 10.01 -5.50
CA GLU A 174 16.61 9.63 -6.06
C GLU A 174 17.08 8.30 -5.51
N THR A 175 17.85 7.56 -6.32
CA THR A 175 18.42 6.26 -5.91
C THR A 175 19.27 6.41 -4.64
N SER A 176 20.06 7.49 -4.54
CA SER A 176 20.94 7.78 -3.40
C SER A 176 20.15 8.05 -2.11
N GLU A 177 19.01 8.77 -2.19
CA GLU A 177 18.13 9.00 -1.06
C GLU A 177 17.55 7.69 -0.53
N LEU A 178 17.04 6.84 -1.43
CA LEU A 178 16.47 5.54 -1.10
C LEU A 178 17.52 4.60 -0.48
N GLN A 179 18.74 4.57 -1.03
CA GLN A 179 19.85 3.77 -0.48
C GLN A 179 20.23 4.23 0.91
N SER A 180 20.40 5.54 1.11
CA SER A 180 20.72 6.14 2.41
C SER A 180 19.64 5.85 3.45
N CYS A 181 18.35 5.96 3.04
CA CYS A 181 17.24 5.63 3.90
C CYS A 181 17.25 4.15 4.29
N LEU A 182 17.47 3.24 3.36
CA LEU A 182 17.49 1.80 3.64
C LEU A 182 18.57 1.44 4.67
N ILE A 183 19.78 2.00 4.53
CA ILE A 183 20.89 1.81 5.48
C ILE A 183 20.50 2.33 6.88
N ARG A 184 19.82 3.48 6.95
CA ARG A 184 19.34 4.02 8.24
C ARG A 184 18.25 3.14 8.86
N LEU A 185 17.30 2.62 8.05
CA LEU A 185 16.25 1.73 8.53
C LEU A 185 16.82 0.41 9.09
N GLU A 186 17.92 -0.09 8.56
CA GLU A 186 18.62 -1.27 9.11
C GLU A 186 19.22 -0.97 10.50
N LYS A 187 19.79 0.22 10.70
CA LYS A 187 20.25 0.65 12.02
C LYS A 187 19.09 0.82 13.00
N VAL A 188 17.98 1.41 12.55
CA VAL A 188 16.76 1.54 13.36
C VAL A 188 16.22 0.18 13.78
N ASP A 189 16.27 -0.83 12.92
CA ASP A 189 15.86 -2.20 13.29
C ASP A 189 16.64 -2.74 14.50
N LEU A 190 17.95 -2.50 14.52
CA LEU A 190 18.83 -2.89 15.65
C LEU A 190 18.48 -2.12 16.93
N TYR A 191 18.31 -0.79 16.85
CA TYR A 191 17.97 0.03 18.02
C TYR A 191 16.58 -0.29 18.56
N LEU A 192 15.60 -0.53 17.72
CA LEU A 192 14.25 -0.94 18.14
C LEU A 192 14.24 -2.28 18.87
N LYS A 193 15.14 -3.19 18.50
CA LYS A 193 15.32 -4.49 19.18
C LYS A 193 16.07 -4.39 20.50
N SER A 194 16.95 -3.42 20.65
CA SER A 194 17.70 -3.19 21.88
C SER A 194 16.91 -2.42 22.96
N GLY A 195 15.81 -1.75 22.57
CA GLY A 195 14.94 -1.02 23.51
C GLY A 195 15.56 0.26 24.09
N SER A 196 16.66 0.78 23.54
CA SER A 196 17.46 1.85 24.13
C SER A 196 16.98 3.28 23.84
N THR A 197 16.02 3.47 22.91
CA THR A 197 15.63 4.81 22.45
C THR A 197 14.14 4.83 22.11
N SER A 198 13.54 6.03 22.15
CA SER A 198 12.15 6.24 21.72
C SER A 198 11.93 5.76 20.29
N SER A 199 11.06 4.78 20.13
CA SER A 199 10.72 4.19 18.82
C SER A 199 10.20 5.23 17.82
N ARG A 200 9.48 6.24 18.32
CA ARG A 200 8.97 7.35 17.52
C ARG A 200 10.10 8.19 16.95
N GLU A 201 11.02 8.62 17.79
CA GLU A 201 12.16 9.46 17.41
C GLU A 201 13.08 8.77 16.40
N LEU A 202 13.32 7.46 16.58
CA LEU A 202 14.10 6.67 15.63
C LEU A 202 13.46 6.63 14.24
N LEU A 203 12.16 6.42 14.16
CA LEU A 203 11.44 6.39 12.89
C LEU A 203 11.36 7.79 12.27
N GLU A 204 11.09 8.82 13.06
CA GLU A 204 11.05 10.21 12.63
C GLU A 204 12.39 10.64 11.99
N ALA A 205 13.49 10.39 12.66
CA ALA A 205 14.84 10.77 12.21
C ALA A 205 15.22 10.14 10.84
N VAL A 206 14.63 9.01 10.48
CA VAL A 206 14.89 8.35 9.20
C VAL A 206 13.88 8.76 8.13
N LEU A 207 12.62 8.94 8.49
CA LEU A 207 11.54 9.12 7.51
C LEU A 207 11.35 10.58 7.09
N LEU A 208 11.57 11.55 8.01
CA LEU A 208 11.45 12.98 7.69
C LEU A 208 12.38 13.44 6.55
N PRO A 209 13.67 13.05 6.52
CA PRO A 209 14.56 13.45 5.43
C PRO A 209 14.08 12.98 4.04
N LEU A 210 13.33 11.90 3.96
CA LEU A 210 12.73 11.45 2.68
C LEU A 210 11.56 12.32 2.23
N CYS A 211 10.91 13.02 3.15
CA CYS A 211 9.79 13.90 2.85
C CYS A 211 10.25 15.36 2.60
N GLY A 212 11.49 15.70 2.95
CA GLY A 212 12.05 17.04 2.73
C GLY A 212 12.03 17.45 1.26
N SER A 213 11.78 18.72 0.98
CA SER A 213 11.91 19.30 -0.35
C SER A 213 13.35 19.15 -0.84
N ARG A 214 13.51 18.92 -2.13
CA ARG A 214 14.77 19.16 -2.81
C ARG A 214 14.96 20.68 -2.85
N ASP A 215 15.93 21.20 -2.10
CA ASP A 215 16.45 22.54 -2.32
C ASP A 215 17.14 22.60 -3.67
#